data_6659dd17bb929fb3b046f447f14a942d
#
_entry.id   6659dd17bb929fb3b046f447f14a942d
#
_cell.length_a   1.000
_cell.length_b   1.000
_cell.length_c   1.000
_cell.angle_alpha   90.00
_cell.angle_beta   90.00
_cell.angle_gamma   90.00
#
_symmetry.space_group_name_H-M   'P 1'
#
loop_
_entity.id
_entity.type
_entity.pdbx_description
1 polymer ?
#
loop_
_entity_poly.entity_id
_entity_poly.type
_entity_poly.pdbx_seq_one_letter_code
_entity_poly.pdbx_strand_id
1 'polypeptide(L)'
;VKYKMPIINSFSILSFFLFFMGIPMSDINAENLKSQNLVMEVTQNSEITDPSENPPIGKVLIKLYPDVAPKHVAQITMLAKEGFYDGIIFHRVIEGFMAQTGDPTGTGMGGSDLPDIRAEFSDEPFVRGTLGMARSQHPDSANSQFFICFEEASFLNGQYTVFGHVVEGM
;
A
#
# COMPACT_ATOMS: atom_id res chain seq x y z
N VAL A 1 -11.08 -2.04 18.08
CA VAL A 1 -9.62 -2.13 18.21
C VAL A 1 -9.02 -1.24 17.14
N LYS A 2 -8.23 -0.23 17.54
CA LYS A 2 -7.52 0.66 16.61
C LYS A 2 -6.12 0.10 16.39
N TYR A 3 -5.71 -0.06 15.14
CA TYR A 3 -4.39 -0.56 14.76
C TYR A 3 -3.58 0.57 14.13
N LYS A 4 -2.30 0.66 14.44
CA LYS A 4 -1.35 1.63 13.89
C LYS A 4 -0.36 0.92 12.96
N MET A 5 -0.02 1.54 11.84
CA MET A 5 0.92 0.99 10.86
C MET A 5 2.14 1.89 10.68
N PRO A 6 3.35 1.49 11.03
CA PRO A 6 4.52 1.92 10.30
C PRO A 6 4.70 1.03 9.05
N ILE A 7 4.90 1.64 7.91
CA ILE A 7 5.26 0.93 6.68
C ILE A 7 6.76 1.03 6.50
N ILE A 8 7.46 -0.09 6.62
CA ILE A 8 8.91 -0.14 6.40
C ILE A 8 9.18 -0.71 5.01
N ASN A 9 9.78 0.11 4.16
CA ASN A 9 10.32 -0.34 2.89
C ASN A 9 11.62 -1.11 3.16
N SER A 10 11.60 -2.43 3.03
CA SER A 10 12.81 -3.25 3.12
C SER A 10 13.64 -3.07 1.84
N PHE A 11 14.48 -2.02 1.79
CA PHE A 11 15.61 -1.97 0.87
C PHE A 11 16.86 -2.37 1.66
N SER A 12 17.45 -3.51 1.31
CA SER A 12 18.82 -3.82 1.69
C SER A 12 19.73 -2.81 0.97
N ILE A 13 20.19 -1.80 1.71
CA ILE A 13 21.25 -0.89 1.23
C ILE A 13 22.56 -1.66 1.35
N LEU A 14 22.93 -2.38 0.30
CA LEU A 14 24.32 -2.76 0.09
C LEU A 14 24.99 -1.58 -0.62
N SER A 15 25.66 -0.72 0.18
CA SER A 15 26.51 0.36 -0.34
C SER A 15 27.69 -0.27 -1.07
N PHE A 16 27.62 -0.35 -2.39
CA PHE A 16 28.76 -0.65 -3.24
C PHE A 16 29.09 0.60 -4.03
N PHE A 17 30.22 1.23 -3.67
CA PHE A 17 30.89 2.20 -4.50
C PHE A 17 31.37 1.47 -5.76
N LEU A 18 30.71 1.65 -6.89
CA LEU A 18 31.19 1.22 -8.18
C LEU A 18 31.36 2.42 -9.11
N PHE A 19 32.61 2.55 -9.51
CA PHE A 19 33.21 3.42 -10.50
C PHE A 19 32.39 3.50 -11.79
N PHE A 20 32.16 4.71 -12.25
CA PHE A 20 31.42 5.09 -13.44
C PHE A 20 32.00 4.47 -14.71
N MET A 21 31.26 3.58 -15.38
CA MET A 21 31.36 3.33 -16.82
C MET A 21 29.95 3.16 -17.39
N GLY A 22 29.51 4.18 -18.10
CA GLY A 22 28.55 4.27 -19.19
C GLY A 22 27.48 3.17 -19.36
N ILE A 23 26.51 3.04 -18.43
CA ILE A 23 25.26 2.31 -18.68
C ILE A 23 24.19 3.37 -18.95
N PRO A 24 23.44 3.28 -20.07
CA PRO A 24 22.40 4.26 -20.37
C PRO A 24 21.30 4.19 -19.32
N MET A 25 20.87 5.37 -18.89
CA MET A 25 19.92 5.62 -17.79
C MET A 25 18.49 5.02 -18.04
N SER A 26 18.25 4.46 -19.23
CA SER A 26 16.99 3.81 -19.64
C SER A 26 16.79 2.41 -19.07
N ASP A 27 17.87 1.68 -18.73
CA ASP A 27 17.79 0.26 -18.38
C ASP A 27 17.65 0.02 -16.86
N ILE A 28 17.96 1.02 -16.05
CA ILE A 28 17.92 0.90 -14.58
C ILE A 28 16.47 0.95 -14.05
N ASN A 29 15.55 1.57 -14.78
CA ASN A 29 14.15 1.73 -14.33
C ASN A 29 13.23 0.53 -14.58
N ALA A 30 13.51 -0.30 -15.58
CA ALA A 30 12.60 -1.39 -15.96
C ALA A 30 12.77 -2.66 -15.12
N GLU A 31 13.97 -2.97 -14.64
CA GLU A 31 14.23 -4.16 -13.83
C GLU A 31 13.90 -3.96 -12.34
N ASN A 32 14.04 -2.73 -11.81
CA ASN A 32 13.69 -2.38 -10.43
C ASN A 32 12.17 -2.26 -10.21
N LEU A 33 11.38 -2.14 -11.26
CA LEU A 33 9.90 -2.10 -11.18
C LEU A 33 9.26 -3.50 -11.07
N LYS A 34 9.99 -4.57 -11.40
CA LYS A 34 9.41 -5.91 -11.58
C LYS A 34 9.07 -6.69 -10.31
N SER A 35 9.53 -6.28 -9.13
CA SER A 35 9.05 -6.87 -7.86
C SER A 35 9.22 -5.88 -6.71
N GLN A 36 8.25 -5.01 -6.53
CA GLN A 36 8.20 -4.15 -5.35
C GLN A 36 7.38 -4.85 -4.27
N ASN A 37 8.04 -5.12 -3.14
CA ASN A 37 7.37 -5.59 -1.94
C ASN A 37 7.24 -4.42 -0.96
N LEU A 38 6.09 -4.35 -0.31
CA LEU A 38 5.82 -3.42 0.78
C LEU A 38 5.66 -4.25 2.06
N VAL A 39 6.34 -3.85 3.12
CA VAL A 39 6.14 -4.44 4.45
C VAL A 39 5.34 -3.46 5.29
N MET A 40 4.24 -3.94 5.83
CA MET A 40 3.39 -3.20 6.74
C MET A 40 3.52 -3.81 8.14
N GLU A 41 4.01 -3.01 9.11
CA GLU A 41 4.01 -3.38 10.51
C GLU A 41 2.76 -2.85 11.18
N VAL A 42 2.03 -3.72 11.86
CA VAL A 42 0.78 -3.37 12.54
C VAL A 42 1.02 -3.35 14.03
N THR A 43 0.65 -2.26 14.71
CA THR A 43 0.74 -2.12 16.17
C THR A 43 -0.66 -2.02 16.78
N GLN A 44 -0.77 -2.29 18.09
CA GLN A 44 -2.07 -2.33 18.75
C GLN A 44 -2.59 -0.95 19.16
N ASN A 45 -1.70 -0.01 19.47
CA ASN A 45 -2.07 1.31 19.98
C ASN A 45 -1.48 2.42 19.11
N SER A 46 -2.34 3.21 18.48
CA SER A 46 -1.91 4.32 17.63
C SER A 46 -1.43 5.57 18.41
N GLU A 47 -1.69 5.65 19.70
CA GLU A 47 -1.30 6.79 20.56
C GLU A 47 0.12 6.64 21.10
N ILE A 48 0.64 5.41 21.15
CA ILE A 48 2.00 5.12 21.62
C ILE A 48 2.92 5.07 20.41
N THR A 49 3.83 6.02 20.30
CA THR A 49 4.77 6.15 19.17
C THR A 49 6.11 5.47 19.43
N ASP A 50 6.46 5.18 20.70
CA ASP A 50 7.69 4.47 21.03
C ASP A 50 7.55 2.98 20.68
N PRO A 51 8.38 2.44 19.78
CA PRO A 51 8.34 1.02 19.41
C PRO A 51 8.62 0.06 20.56
N SER A 52 9.33 0.51 21.61
CA SER A 52 9.60 -0.30 22.80
C SER A 52 8.37 -0.48 23.69
N GLU A 53 7.46 0.49 23.69
CA GLU A 53 6.19 0.47 24.42
C GLU A 53 5.02 -0.05 23.61
N ASN A 54 5.13 -0.04 22.27
CA ASN A 54 4.12 -0.48 21.33
C ASN A 54 4.73 -1.32 20.20
N PRO A 55 5.25 -2.50 20.53
CA PRO A 55 5.88 -3.36 19.53
C PRO A 55 4.86 -3.79 18.48
N PRO A 56 5.30 -4.07 17.24
CA PRO A 56 4.43 -4.63 16.22
C PRO A 56 3.78 -5.94 16.69
N ILE A 57 2.46 -6.05 16.52
CA ILE A 57 1.72 -7.28 16.76
C ILE A 57 1.72 -8.21 15.54
N GLY A 58 2.08 -7.67 14.36
CA GLY A 58 2.20 -8.44 13.14
C GLY A 58 2.86 -7.66 12.02
N LYS A 59 3.34 -8.42 11.05
CA LYS A 59 3.88 -7.90 9.79
C LYS A 59 3.10 -8.48 8.64
N VAL A 60 2.76 -7.63 7.68
CA VAL A 60 2.07 -8.01 6.45
C VAL A 60 3.02 -7.74 5.29
N LEU A 61 3.40 -8.78 4.57
CA LEU A 61 4.20 -8.67 3.35
C LEU A 61 3.28 -8.57 2.14
N ILE A 62 3.42 -7.51 1.38
CA ILE A 62 2.59 -7.19 0.23
C ILE A 62 3.45 -7.20 -1.03
N LYS A 63 3.04 -7.97 -2.03
CA LYS A 63 3.56 -7.89 -3.39
C LYS A 63 2.76 -6.86 -4.17
N LEU A 64 3.44 -5.83 -4.69
CA LEU A 64 2.82 -4.81 -5.52
C LEU A 64 2.79 -5.24 -7.00
N TYR A 65 1.83 -4.73 -7.75
CA TYR A 65 1.58 -5.07 -9.16
C TYR A 65 1.81 -3.87 -10.09
N PRO A 66 3.08 -3.44 -10.30
CA PRO A 66 3.37 -2.26 -11.12
C PRO A 66 2.99 -2.43 -12.59
N ASP A 67 2.92 -3.68 -13.09
CA ASP A 67 2.49 -3.95 -14.46
C ASP A 67 0.95 -3.84 -14.63
N VAL A 68 0.20 -3.94 -13.52
CA VAL A 68 -1.28 -3.87 -13.49
C VAL A 68 -1.75 -2.44 -13.21
N ALA A 69 -1.17 -1.79 -12.20
CA ALA A 69 -1.56 -0.46 -11.75
C ALA A 69 -0.34 0.44 -11.49
N PRO A 70 0.42 0.81 -12.54
CA PRO A 70 1.70 1.51 -12.40
C PRO A 70 1.60 2.83 -11.64
N LYS A 71 0.55 3.63 -11.85
CA LYS A 71 0.39 4.93 -11.18
C LYS A 71 0.05 4.78 -9.71
N HIS A 72 -0.83 3.84 -9.40
CA HIS A 72 -1.21 3.53 -8.01
C HIS A 72 -0.01 2.99 -7.23
N VAL A 73 0.73 2.03 -7.79
CA VAL A 73 1.94 1.48 -7.18
C VAL A 73 2.99 2.57 -6.96
N ALA A 74 3.20 3.46 -7.95
CA ALA A 74 4.16 4.56 -7.83
C ALA A 74 3.79 5.50 -6.68
N GLN A 75 2.52 5.94 -6.59
CA GLN A 75 2.06 6.87 -5.54
C GLN A 75 2.11 6.23 -4.15
N ILE A 76 1.58 5.01 -3.99
CA ILE A 76 1.63 4.27 -2.70
C ILE A 76 3.08 4.05 -2.25
N THR A 77 3.97 3.68 -3.18
CA THR A 77 5.39 3.48 -2.87
C THR A 77 6.07 4.79 -2.45
N MET A 78 5.76 5.90 -3.11
CA MET A 78 6.29 7.22 -2.76
C MET A 78 5.83 7.64 -1.38
N LEU A 79 4.53 7.57 -1.10
CA LEU A 79 3.95 7.90 0.20
C LEU A 79 4.52 7.03 1.33
N ALA A 80 4.71 5.71 1.06
CA ALA A 80 5.33 4.81 2.02
C ALA A 80 6.78 5.18 2.33
N LYS A 81 7.57 5.55 1.31
CA LYS A 81 8.97 5.99 1.48
C LYS A 81 9.09 7.29 2.27
N GLU A 82 8.12 8.17 2.15
CA GLU A 82 8.07 9.43 2.88
C GLU A 82 7.52 9.28 4.32
N GLY A 83 7.15 8.06 4.74
CA GLY A 83 6.59 7.79 6.06
C GLY A 83 5.14 8.28 6.21
N PHE A 84 4.45 8.61 5.11
CA PHE A 84 3.08 9.12 5.15
C PHE A 84 2.13 8.19 5.92
N TYR A 85 2.31 6.87 5.78
CA TYR A 85 1.44 5.88 6.42
C TYR A 85 1.79 5.61 7.89
N ASP A 86 2.89 6.16 8.42
CA ASP A 86 3.30 5.95 9.79
C ASP A 86 2.27 6.56 10.75
N GLY A 87 1.72 5.72 11.61
CA GLY A 87 0.70 6.12 12.57
C GLY A 87 -0.73 6.21 12.03
N ILE A 88 -0.97 5.94 10.76
CA ILE A 88 -2.32 5.91 10.21
C ILE A 88 -3.05 4.64 10.70
N ILE A 89 -4.31 4.79 11.06
CA ILE A 89 -5.15 3.71 11.59
C ILE A 89 -5.92 2.99 10.48
N PHE A 90 -6.32 1.75 10.74
CA PHE A 90 -7.44 1.14 10.02
C PHE A 90 -8.73 1.76 10.55
N HIS A 91 -9.26 2.75 9.85
CA HIS A 91 -10.44 3.50 10.27
C HIS A 91 -11.75 2.76 9.96
N ARG A 92 -11.71 1.77 9.06
CA ARG A 92 -12.87 0.96 8.68
C ARG A 92 -12.47 -0.51 8.54
N VAL A 93 -13.04 -1.36 9.39
CA VAL A 93 -12.83 -2.81 9.37
C VAL A 93 -14.19 -3.48 9.38
N ILE A 94 -14.46 -4.31 8.37
CA ILE A 94 -15.71 -5.08 8.24
C ILE A 94 -15.33 -6.55 8.17
N GLU A 95 -15.77 -7.29 9.17
CA GLU A 95 -15.57 -8.74 9.25
C GLU A 95 -16.12 -9.44 7.99
N GLY A 96 -15.37 -10.40 7.46
CA GLY A 96 -15.73 -11.13 6.24
C GLY A 96 -15.66 -10.31 4.96
N PHE A 97 -15.21 -9.03 5.02
CA PHE A 97 -15.11 -8.21 3.83
C PHE A 97 -13.70 -7.60 3.67
N MET A 98 -13.36 -6.55 4.43
CA MET A 98 -12.09 -5.86 4.23
C MET A 98 -11.67 -4.99 5.43
N ALA A 99 -10.38 -4.61 5.47
CA ALA A 99 -9.84 -3.54 6.30
C ALA A 99 -9.35 -2.39 5.44
N GLN A 100 -9.79 -1.15 5.73
CA GLN A 100 -9.43 0.07 4.99
C GLN A 100 -8.62 1.01 5.85
N THR A 101 -7.59 1.61 5.23
CA THR A 101 -6.63 2.52 5.86
C THR A 101 -6.17 3.59 4.86
N GLY A 102 -5.13 4.38 5.22
CA GLY A 102 -4.51 5.36 4.33
C GLY A 102 -5.12 6.75 4.39
N ASP A 103 -5.97 7.00 5.38
CA ASP A 103 -6.50 8.33 5.71
C ASP A 103 -5.78 8.90 6.94
N PRO A 104 -4.98 9.98 6.82
CA PRO A 104 -4.27 10.56 7.95
C PRO A 104 -5.21 11.17 8.99
N THR A 105 -6.45 11.51 8.62
CA THR A 105 -7.44 12.04 9.56
C THR A 105 -8.20 10.93 10.32
N GLY A 106 -8.14 9.69 9.83
CA GLY A 106 -8.86 8.54 10.41
C GLY A 106 -10.38 8.60 10.30
N THR A 107 -10.91 9.51 9.49
CA THR A 107 -12.37 9.73 9.31
C THR A 107 -12.94 8.99 8.10
N GLY A 108 -12.08 8.56 7.18
CA GLY A 108 -12.44 8.02 5.89
C GLY A 108 -12.60 9.08 4.79
N MET A 109 -12.45 10.37 5.13
CA MET A 109 -12.65 11.49 4.21
C MET A 109 -11.35 12.17 3.78
N GLY A 110 -10.23 11.87 4.43
CA GLY A 110 -8.94 12.48 4.15
C GLY A 110 -8.12 11.72 3.11
N GLY A 111 -7.02 12.32 2.70
CA GLY A 111 -6.04 11.76 1.77
C GLY A 111 -4.71 12.46 1.89
N SER A 112 -3.77 12.14 1.00
CA SER A 112 -2.51 12.87 0.86
C SER A 112 -2.71 14.17 0.09
N ASP A 113 -1.70 15.06 0.15
CA ASP A 113 -1.67 16.30 -0.64
C ASP A 113 -1.34 16.06 -2.14
N LEU A 114 -1.12 14.82 -2.53
CA LEU A 114 -0.85 14.46 -3.93
C LEU A 114 -2.13 14.50 -4.76
N PRO A 115 -2.02 14.68 -6.09
CA PRO A 115 -3.17 14.59 -6.98
C PRO A 115 -3.86 13.22 -6.93
N ASP A 116 -5.17 13.22 -7.16
CA ASP A 116 -5.93 11.99 -7.36
C ASP A 116 -5.42 11.20 -8.56
N ILE A 117 -5.56 9.88 -8.49
CA ILE A 117 -5.06 8.94 -9.49
C ILE A 117 -6.23 8.46 -10.35
N ARG A 118 -6.05 8.53 -11.66
CA ARG A 118 -6.98 7.93 -12.60
C ARG A 118 -7.03 6.41 -12.42
N ALA A 119 -8.24 5.83 -12.46
CA ALA A 119 -8.46 4.40 -12.32
C ALA A 119 -7.62 3.56 -13.30
N GLU A 120 -7.10 2.44 -12.81
CA GLU A 120 -6.36 1.42 -13.57
C GLU A 120 -7.05 0.08 -13.36
N PHE A 121 -8.25 -0.07 -13.95
CA PHE A 121 -9.03 -1.30 -13.84
C PHE A 121 -8.37 -2.44 -14.61
N SER A 122 -8.48 -3.65 -14.09
CA SER A 122 -7.90 -4.87 -14.64
C SER A 122 -8.82 -6.07 -14.41
N ASP A 123 -8.44 -7.22 -14.96
CA ASP A 123 -9.12 -8.50 -14.73
C ASP A 123 -8.63 -9.22 -13.46
N GLU A 124 -7.72 -8.61 -12.67
CA GLU A 124 -7.27 -9.15 -11.39
C GLU A 124 -8.45 -9.25 -10.42
N PRO A 125 -8.71 -10.45 -9.84
CA PRO A 125 -9.88 -10.64 -9.00
C PRO A 125 -9.67 -10.11 -7.59
N PHE A 126 -10.75 -9.63 -6.97
CA PHE A 126 -10.79 -9.35 -5.54
C PHE A 126 -11.07 -10.64 -4.77
N VAL A 127 -9.98 -11.26 -4.30
CA VAL A 127 -9.99 -12.43 -3.43
C VAL A 127 -9.35 -12.10 -2.09
N ARG A 128 -9.35 -13.04 -1.11
CA ARG A 128 -8.66 -12.86 0.16
C ARG A 128 -7.20 -12.42 -0.07
N GLY A 129 -6.77 -11.33 0.58
CA GLY A 129 -5.43 -10.76 0.46
C GLY A 129 -5.26 -9.74 -0.68
N THR A 130 -6.22 -9.57 -1.58
CA THR A 130 -6.14 -8.54 -2.63
C THR A 130 -6.19 -7.14 -2.05
N LEU A 131 -5.29 -6.27 -2.53
CA LEU A 131 -5.28 -4.84 -2.21
C LEU A 131 -5.99 -4.05 -3.31
N GLY A 132 -7.02 -3.29 -2.91
CA GLY A 132 -7.74 -2.38 -3.77
C GLY A 132 -7.61 -0.94 -3.33
N MET A 133 -7.56 0.00 -4.30
CA MET A 133 -7.59 1.42 -3.99
C MET A 133 -9.00 1.87 -3.60
N ALA A 134 -9.11 2.51 -2.44
CA ALA A 134 -10.34 3.18 -2.06
C ALA A 134 -10.49 4.49 -2.87
N ARG A 135 -11.74 4.87 -3.13
CA ARG A 135 -12.09 6.07 -3.89
C ARG A 135 -13.45 6.61 -3.48
N SER A 136 -13.75 7.83 -3.86
CA SER A 136 -15.09 8.39 -3.78
C SER A 136 -16.03 7.81 -4.87
N GLN A 137 -17.13 8.47 -5.16
CA GLN A 137 -18.03 8.02 -6.24
C GLN A 137 -17.38 8.11 -7.63
N HIS A 138 -16.49 9.10 -7.85
CA HIS A 138 -15.79 9.24 -9.11
C HIS A 138 -14.68 8.18 -9.24
N PRO A 139 -14.60 7.42 -10.36
CA PRO A 139 -13.58 6.38 -10.53
C PRO A 139 -12.14 6.90 -10.41
N ASP A 140 -11.89 8.11 -10.89
CA ASP A 140 -10.58 8.76 -10.93
C ASP A 140 -10.32 9.62 -9.67
N SER A 141 -10.78 9.19 -8.51
CA SER A 141 -10.62 9.89 -7.21
C SER A 141 -9.84 9.09 -6.17
N ALA A 142 -9.10 8.08 -6.60
CA ALA A 142 -8.18 7.36 -5.71
C ALA A 142 -7.00 8.26 -5.33
N ASN A 143 -6.52 8.17 -4.08
CA ASN A 143 -5.42 9.02 -3.59
C ASN A 143 -4.43 8.21 -2.74
N SER A 144 -4.64 8.10 -1.44
CA SER A 144 -3.78 7.38 -0.49
C SER A 144 -4.49 6.24 0.22
N GLN A 145 -5.83 6.25 0.24
CA GLN A 145 -6.59 5.22 0.93
C GLN A 145 -6.65 3.92 0.14
N PHE A 146 -6.48 2.79 0.83
CA PHE A 146 -6.60 1.47 0.25
C PHE A 146 -7.22 0.48 1.24
N PHE A 147 -7.64 -0.67 0.73
CA PHE A 147 -8.20 -1.74 1.54
C PHE A 147 -7.59 -3.10 1.19
N ILE A 148 -7.62 -4.00 2.16
CA ILE A 148 -7.21 -5.40 2.04
C ILE A 148 -8.44 -6.26 2.21
N CYS A 149 -8.74 -7.13 1.24
CA CYS A 149 -9.88 -8.05 1.31
C CYS A 149 -9.59 -9.21 2.27
N PHE A 150 -10.55 -9.53 3.14
CA PHE A 150 -10.50 -10.70 4.02
C PHE A 150 -11.07 -11.95 3.35
N GLU A 151 -12.00 -11.77 2.44
CA GLU A 151 -12.67 -12.83 1.69
C GLU A 151 -12.82 -12.41 0.21
N GLU A 152 -13.41 -13.27 -0.61
CA GLU A 152 -13.76 -12.97 -1.99
C GLU A 152 -14.79 -11.82 -2.06
N ALA A 153 -14.52 -10.84 -2.91
CA ALA A 153 -15.35 -9.67 -3.13
C ALA A 153 -15.54 -9.40 -4.63
N SER A 154 -16.02 -10.41 -5.37
CA SER A 154 -16.16 -10.39 -6.83
C SER A 154 -17.02 -9.23 -7.37
N PHE A 155 -17.90 -8.65 -6.53
CA PHE A 155 -18.67 -7.45 -6.87
C PHE A 155 -17.81 -6.18 -7.04
N LEU A 156 -16.53 -6.20 -6.64
CA LEU A 156 -15.57 -5.11 -6.88
C LEU A 156 -14.81 -5.25 -8.19
N ASN A 157 -14.84 -6.42 -8.83
CA ASN A 157 -14.08 -6.70 -10.06
C ASN A 157 -14.43 -5.69 -11.16
N GLY A 158 -13.40 -5.15 -11.81
CA GLY A 158 -13.56 -4.13 -12.86
C GLY A 158 -14.09 -2.77 -12.39
N GLN A 159 -14.35 -2.57 -11.09
CA GLN A 159 -14.87 -1.33 -10.53
C GLN A 159 -13.89 -0.60 -9.60
N TYR A 160 -12.89 -1.33 -9.10
CA TYR A 160 -11.82 -0.79 -8.27
C TYR A 160 -10.46 -1.23 -8.83
N THR A 161 -9.43 -0.41 -8.64
CA THR A 161 -8.07 -0.72 -9.07
C THR A 161 -7.44 -1.70 -8.09
N VAL A 162 -7.02 -2.87 -8.58
CA VAL A 162 -6.14 -3.80 -7.86
C VAL A 162 -4.69 -3.35 -8.07
N PHE A 163 -3.91 -3.20 -7.00
CA PHE A 163 -2.51 -2.78 -7.11
C PHE A 163 -1.53 -3.68 -6.37
N GLY A 164 -2.00 -4.75 -5.72
CA GLY A 164 -1.15 -5.69 -5.02
C GLY A 164 -1.91 -6.82 -4.33
N HIS A 165 -1.15 -7.67 -3.65
CA HIS A 165 -1.68 -8.82 -2.89
C HIS A 165 -0.80 -9.11 -1.67
N VAL A 166 -1.43 -9.47 -0.56
CA VAL A 166 -0.73 -9.93 0.66
C VAL A 166 -0.17 -11.33 0.41
N VAL A 167 1.14 -11.49 0.59
CA VAL A 167 1.82 -12.79 0.43
C VAL A 167 2.12 -13.46 1.77
N GLU A 168 2.21 -12.69 2.85
CA GLU A 168 2.37 -13.18 4.23
C GLU A 168 1.66 -12.25 5.20
N GLY A 169 1.16 -12.77 6.32
CA GLY A 169 0.62 -11.99 7.44
C GLY A 169 -0.88 -11.72 7.40
N MET A 170 -1.64 -12.47 6.57
CA MET A 170 -3.12 -12.40 6.56
C MET A 170 -3.73 -13.03 7.80
#